data_8988abe8b71ddc783c29f937ec2424d7
#
_entry.id   8988abe8b71ddc783c29f937ec2424d7
#
_cell.length_a   1.000
_cell.length_b   1.000
_cell.length_c   1.000
_cell.angle_alpha   90.00
_cell.angle_beta   90.00
_cell.angle_gamma   90.00
#
_symmetry.space_group_name_H-M   'P 1'
#
loop_
_entity.id
_entity.type
_entity.pdbx_description
1 polymer ?
#
loop_
_entity_poly.entity_id
_entity_poly.type
_entity_poly.pdbx_seq_one_letter_code
_entity_poly.pdbx_strand_id
1 'polypeptide(L)'
;MSKVAIVTDSNSGITQSEAKEYGLTVMPMPFFINDQTYYEDIDLTQEDFYQKLSEDANISTSMPLVGNVTDTWDALLQDYDEIVHIPMSSGLSGSCETAIMLSQDYDGRVQVVNNQRISVTQRQSVLDAKELAEKGYSAEAIKEILEREKMESSIYIMVDTLYYLKKGGRITPAAAALGTLLKLKPVLQIQGEKLDSFAKARTVKQAKKMMIDAMRNDFDHRFNDPEGKNIYLEMAYTHNLEDAEAFKKEVEAEFPGMEIVLNPLSLSVSCHIGPGALAVACSKKIPELLE
;
A
#
# COMPACT_ATOMS: atom_id res chain seq x y z
N MET A 1 19.57 -23.15 6.88
CA MET A 1 18.46 -22.35 6.33
C MET A 1 19.08 -21.08 5.82
N SER A 2 18.69 -20.64 4.65
CA SER A 2 19.14 -19.37 4.06
C SER A 2 18.64 -18.21 4.92
N LYS A 3 19.48 -17.20 5.14
CA LYS A 3 19.11 -15.99 5.88
C LYS A 3 18.58 -14.97 4.88
N VAL A 4 17.27 -14.74 4.91
CA VAL A 4 16.56 -13.89 3.96
C VAL A 4 16.30 -12.50 4.56
N ALA A 5 16.73 -11.43 3.86
CA ALA A 5 16.38 -10.05 4.19
C ALA A 5 15.06 -9.66 3.50
N ILE A 6 14.21 -8.93 4.22
CA ILE A 6 12.96 -8.40 3.65
C ILE A 6 13.10 -6.89 3.44
N VAL A 7 12.84 -6.46 2.21
CA VAL A 7 12.94 -5.07 1.75
C VAL A 7 11.62 -4.63 1.17
N THR A 8 11.20 -3.42 1.47
CA THR A 8 10.03 -2.77 0.87
C THR A 8 10.28 -1.27 0.66
N ASP A 9 9.31 -0.55 0.15
CA ASP A 9 9.33 0.91 0.08
C ASP A 9 8.35 1.57 1.07
N SER A 10 8.47 2.88 1.27
CA SER A 10 7.66 3.63 2.23
C SER A 10 6.15 3.65 1.90
N ASN A 11 5.75 3.23 0.69
CA ASN A 11 4.33 3.13 0.34
C ASN A 11 3.61 1.98 1.07
N SER A 12 4.36 1.05 1.68
CA SER A 12 3.81 0.06 2.61
C SER A 12 3.21 0.69 3.88
N GLY A 13 3.57 1.95 4.17
CA GLY A 13 3.20 2.62 5.42
C GLY A 13 3.96 2.12 6.65
N ILE A 14 4.97 1.26 6.47
CA ILE A 14 5.90 0.87 7.55
C ILE A 14 6.89 2.01 7.74
N THR A 15 6.93 2.57 8.96
CA THR A 15 7.86 3.65 9.33
C THR A 15 9.28 3.14 9.50
N GLN A 16 10.28 4.03 9.50
CA GLN A 16 11.67 3.66 9.77
C GLN A 16 11.84 3.07 11.18
N SER A 17 11.05 3.53 12.13
CA SER A 17 11.05 2.99 13.51
C SER A 17 10.51 1.57 13.56
N GLU A 18 9.36 1.30 12.92
CA GLU A 18 8.78 -0.04 12.81
C GLU A 18 9.68 -0.99 12.01
N ALA A 19 10.29 -0.50 10.93
CA ALA A 19 11.23 -1.28 10.13
C ALA A 19 12.39 -1.81 10.99
N LYS A 20 12.94 -0.96 11.84
CA LYS A 20 13.99 -1.35 12.79
C LYS A 20 13.50 -2.37 13.82
N GLU A 21 12.29 -2.19 14.34
CA GLU A 21 11.69 -3.12 15.31
C GLU A 21 11.44 -4.49 14.67
N TYR A 22 10.93 -4.53 13.46
CA TYR A 22 10.63 -5.76 12.75
C TYR A 22 11.86 -6.42 12.10
N GLY A 23 13.01 -5.74 12.06
CA GLY A 23 14.21 -6.22 11.37
C GLY A 23 14.06 -6.21 9.84
N LEU A 24 13.34 -5.21 9.31
CA LEU A 24 13.09 -5.00 7.89
C LEU A 24 13.90 -3.82 7.35
N THR A 25 13.97 -3.71 6.03
CA THR A 25 14.51 -2.53 5.36
C THR A 25 13.41 -1.82 4.56
N VAL A 26 13.18 -0.55 4.87
CA VAL A 26 12.23 0.30 4.14
C VAL A 26 12.99 1.35 3.36
N MET A 27 12.91 1.28 2.02
CA MET A 27 13.48 2.28 1.12
C MET A 27 12.52 3.48 1.06
N PRO A 28 12.96 4.69 1.43
CA PRO A 28 12.13 5.87 1.36
C PRO A 28 11.88 6.27 -0.10
N MET A 29 10.61 6.49 -0.45
CA MET A 29 10.25 7.01 -1.76
C MET A 29 10.52 8.53 -1.81
N PRO A 30 11.23 9.01 -2.85
CA PRO A 30 11.45 10.43 -3.01
C PRO A 30 10.19 11.13 -3.55
N PHE A 31 9.93 12.32 -3.05
CA PHE A 31 8.95 13.24 -3.61
C PHE A 31 9.50 14.66 -3.61
N PHE A 32 8.93 15.51 -4.46
CA PHE A 32 9.42 16.87 -4.69
C PHE A 32 8.36 17.86 -4.26
N ILE A 33 8.77 18.89 -3.52
CA ILE A 33 7.93 20.04 -3.19
C ILE A 33 8.69 21.30 -3.63
N ASN A 34 8.15 22.04 -4.62
CA ASN A 34 8.78 23.23 -5.19
C ASN A 34 10.26 22.97 -5.59
N ASP A 35 10.50 21.90 -6.33
CA ASP A 35 11.82 21.46 -6.82
C ASP A 35 12.82 20.98 -5.74
N GLN A 36 12.42 20.95 -4.47
CA GLN A 36 13.22 20.35 -3.40
C GLN A 36 12.80 18.92 -3.16
N THR A 37 13.79 18.02 -3.04
CA THR A 37 13.57 16.60 -2.73
C THR A 37 13.34 16.39 -1.25
N TYR A 38 12.37 15.56 -0.91
CA TYR A 38 12.05 15.14 0.45
C TYR A 38 11.86 13.62 0.51
N TYR A 39 12.09 13.07 1.69
CA TYR A 39 11.84 11.67 2.02
C TYR A 39 10.96 11.61 3.27
N GLU A 40 9.85 10.88 3.16
CA GLU A 40 8.94 10.65 4.27
C GLU A 40 9.66 10.01 5.46
N ASP A 41 9.27 10.40 6.68
CA ASP A 41 9.81 9.88 7.94
C ASP A 41 11.33 10.16 8.15
N ILE A 42 11.94 10.93 7.24
CA ILE A 42 13.32 11.39 7.30
C ILE A 42 13.38 12.93 7.32
N ASP A 43 12.81 13.58 6.31
CA ASP A 43 12.93 15.04 6.11
C ASP A 43 11.64 15.79 6.39
N LEU A 44 10.48 15.12 6.40
CA LEU A 44 9.17 15.78 6.47
C LEU A 44 8.16 14.92 7.23
N THR A 45 7.39 15.59 8.11
CA THR A 45 6.27 14.97 8.82
C THR A 45 4.99 15.00 8.00
N GLN A 46 3.98 14.23 8.40
CA GLN A 46 2.63 14.28 7.82
C GLN A 46 2.04 15.70 7.92
N GLU A 47 2.18 16.37 9.08
CA GLU A 47 1.64 17.71 9.33
C GLU A 47 2.28 18.76 8.40
N ASP A 48 3.60 18.79 8.31
CA ASP A 48 4.34 19.72 7.42
C ASP A 48 3.96 19.51 5.96
N PHE A 49 3.78 18.26 5.54
CA PHE A 49 3.37 17.93 4.17
C PHE A 49 2.00 18.52 3.84
N TYR A 50 0.97 18.26 4.67
CA TYR A 50 -0.38 18.74 4.39
C TYR A 50 -0.47 20.28 4.50
N GLN A 51 0.33 20.91 5.36
CA GLN A 51 0.46 22.37 5.37
C GLN A 51 0.95 22.87 4.00
N LYS A 52 2.05 22.32 3.49
CA LYS A 52 2.59 22.69 2.16
C LYS A 52 1.61 22.40 1.02
N LEU A 53 0.89 21.29 1.10
CA LEU A 53 -0.14 20.96 0.13
C LEU A 53 -1.28 21.99 0.10
N SER A 54 -1.68 22.51 1.28
CA SER A 54 -2.70 23.56 1.41
C SER A 54 -2.26 24.92 0.87
N GLU A 55 -0.96 25.16 0.79
CA GLU A 55 -0.34 26.37 0.24
C GLU A 55 -0.17 26.30 -1.30
N ASP A 56 -0.80 25.33 -1.97
CA ASP A 56 -0.75 25.09 -3.41
C ASP A 56 0.69 24.83 -3.94
N ALA A 57 1.53 24.21 -3.12
CA ALA A 57 2.88 23.85 -3.53
C ALA A 57 2.86 22.89 -4.73
N ASN A 58 3.85 23.02 -5.61
CA ASN A 58 4.01 22.07 -6.72
C ASN A 58 4.62 20.77 -6.18
N ILE A 59 3.80 19.70 -6.10
CA ILE A 59 4.21 18.41 -5.56
C ILE A 59 4.22 17.36 -6.67
N SER A 60 5.29 16.57 -6.73
CA SER A 60 5.42 15.43 -7.62
C SER A 60 6.21 14.30 -6.94
N THR A 61 6.14 13.09 -7.50
CA THR A 61 6.80 11.90 -6.94
C THR A 61 7.74 11.28 -7.95
N SER A 62 8.71 10.50 -7.46
CA SER A 62 9.62 9.69 -8.27
C SER A 62 9.80 8.31 -7.64
N MET A 63 10.34 7.37 -8.41
CA MET A 63 10.85 6.11 -7.88
C MET A 63 12.21 6.36 -7.20
N PRO A 64 12.67 5.44 -6.32
CA PRO A 64 14.03 5.48 -5.77
C PRO A 64 15.09 5.54 -6.87
N LEU A 65 16.21 6.22 -6.61
CA LEU A 65 17.33 6.20 -7.53
C LEU A 65 17.88 4.78 -7.64
N VAL A 66 18.21 4.36 -8.86
CA VAL A 66 18.76 3.03 -9.14
C VAL A 66 19.96 2.70 -8.25
N GLY A 67 20.90 3.64 -8.07
CA GLY A 67 22.04 3.44 -7.19
C GLY A 67 21.64 3.18 -5.74
N ASN A 68 20.62 3.86 -5.21
CA ASN A 68 20.16 3.62 -3.83
C ASN A 68 19.58 2.21 -3.67
N VAL A 69 18.92 1.68 -4.71
CA VAL A 69 18.36 0.33 -4.70
C VAL A 69 19.49 -0.71 -4.64
N THR A 70 20.46 -0.61 -5.57
CA THR A 70 21.60 -1.55 -5.63
C THR A 70 22.49 -1.45 -4.40
N ASP A 71 22.82 -0.23 -3.93
CA ASP A 71 23.63 -0.02 -2.72
C ASP A 71 22.96 -0.66 -1.48
N THR A 72 21.62 -0.57 -1.38
CA THR A 72 20.87 -1.22 -0.30
C THR A 72 20.98 -2.74 -0.38
N TRP A 73 20.81 -3.33 -1.57
CA TRP A 73 20.92 -4.77 -1.75
C TRP A 73 22.36 -5.25 -1.48
N ASP A 74 23.37 -4.54 -2.00
CA ASP A 74 24.78 -4.87 -1.81
C ASP A 74 25.17 -4.84 -0.32
N ALA A 75 24.66 -3.87 0.44
CA ALA A 75 24.89 -3.79 1.88
C ALA A 75 24.23 -4.96 2.62
N LEU A 76 22.98 -5.30 2.29
CA LEU A 76 22.25 -6.41 2.93
C LEU A 76 22.88 -7.76 2.61
N LEU A 77 23.37 -7.96 1.41
CA LEU A 77 24.02 -9.21 0.99
C LEU A 77 25.39 -9.48 1.64
N GLN A 78 25.90 -8.56 2.47
CA GLN A 78 27.05 -8.83 3.35
C GLN A 78 26.66 -9.71 4.55
N ASP A 79 25.40 -9.57 5.04
CA ASP A 79 24.92 -10.22 6.25
C ASP A 79 23.82 -11.26 5.99
N TYR A 80 23.21 -11.26 4.80
CA TYR A 80 22.13 -12.14 4.36
C TYR A 80 22.52 -12.92 3.11
N ASP A 81 21.95 -14.10 2.96
CA ASP A 81 22.17 -14.95 1.79
C ASP A 81 21.33 -14.53 0.60
N GLU A 82 20.08 -14.11 0.89
CA GLU A 82 19.05 -13.77 -0.10
C GLU A 82 18.25 -12.54 0.34
N ILE A 83 17.60 -11.89 -0.62
CA ILE A 83 16.70 -10.75 -0.41
C ILE A 83 15.35 -11.01 -1.06
N VAL A 84 14.27 -10.71 -0.35
CA VAL A 84 12.93 -10.50 -0.91
C VAL A 84 12.62 -9.01 -0.91
N HIS A 85 12.49 -8.41 -2.08
CA HIS A 85 12.12 -7.00 -2.25
C HIS A 85 10.67 -6.89 -2.72
N ILE A 86 9.82 -6.24 -1.94
CA ILE A 86 8.38 -6.07 -2.16
C ILE A 86 8.09 -4.58 -2.40
N PRO A 87 8.24 -4.08 -3.64
CA PRO A 87 7.89 -2.71 -3.99
C PRO A 87 6.38 -2.55 -4.14
N MET A 88 5.91 -1.29 -4.18
CA MET A 88 4.52 -1.00 -4.52
C MET A 88 4.13 -1.52 -5.90
N SER A 89 2.81 -1.65 -6.14
CA SER A 89 2.24 -2.15 -7.40
C SER A 89 2.89 -1.59 -8.66
N SER A 90 3.25 -2.47 -9.59
CA SER A 90 3.79 -2.11 -10.92
C SER A 90 2.82 -1.25 -11.74
N GLY A 91 1.52 -1.34 -11.49
CA GLY A 91 0.53 -0.51 -12.17
C GLY A 91 0.46 0.95 -11.68
N LEU A 92 1.13 1.27 -10.57
CA LEU A 92 1.14 2.60 -9.96
C LEU A 92 2.50 3.28 -10.03
N SER A 93 3.59 2.52 -10.12
CA SER A 93 4.97 3.02 -10.22
C SER A 93 5.85 2.09 -11.05
N GLY A 94 6.79 2.65 -11.81
CA GLY A 94 7.82 1.90 -12.50
C GLY A 94 8.91 1.31 -11.59
N SER A 95 8.86 1.56 -10.28
CA SER A 95 9.86 1.08 -9.31
C SER A 95 9.97 -0.44 -9.29
N CYS A 96 8.84 -1.14 -9.37
CA CYS A 96 8.80 -2.61 -9.39
C CYS A 96 9.50 -3.19 -10.62
N GLU A 97 9.17 -2.70 -11.81
CA GLU A 97 9.78 -3.16 -13.07
C GLU A 97 11.29 -2.86 -13.11
N THR A 98 11.68 -1.67 -12.63
CA THR A 98 13.08 -1.30 -12.49
C THR A 98 13.83 -2.25 -11.54
N ALA A 99 13.25 -2.55 -10.38
CA ALA A 99 13.84 -3.48 -9.43
C ALA A 99 13.96 -4.90 -10.00
N ILE A 100 12.95 -5.40 -10.74
CA ILE A 100 13.01 -6.69 -11.43
C ILE A 100 14.17 -6.72 -12.45
N MET A 101 14.33 -5.65 -13.22
CA MET A 101 15.45 -5.56 -14.17
C MET A 101 16.81 -5.60 -13.47
N LEU A 102 16.98 -4.82 -12.41
CA LEU A 102 18.23 -4.78 -11.63
C LEU A 102 18.54 -6.11 -10.93
N SER A 103 17.53 -6.84 -10.47
CA SER A 103 17.71 -8.10 -9.74
C SER A 103 18.34 -9.21 -10.62
N GLN A 104 18.30 -9.07 -11.93
CA GLN A 104 18.89 -10.03 -12.86
C GLN A 104 20.43 -10.12 -12.72
N ASP A 105 21.07 -9.07 -12.22
CA ASP A 105 22.54 -9.02 -12.02
C ASP A 105 22.98 -9.68 -10.68
N TYR A 106 22.04 -10.25 -9.91
CA TYR A 106 22.29 -10.80 -8.57
C TYR A 106 22.22 -12.33 -8.49
N ASP A 107 22.30 -13.04 -9.61
CA ASP A 107 22.36 -14.52 -9.69
C ASP A 107 21.23 -15.22 -8.88
N GLY A 108 20.02 -14.64 -8.85
CA GLY A 108 18.85 -15.17 -8.14
C GLY A 108 18.84 -14.89 -6.64
N ARG A 109 19.85 -14.25 -6.07
CA ARG A 109 19.90 -13.89 -4.64
C ARG A 109 18.93 -12.77 -4.27
N VAL A 110 18.47 -11.98 -5.22
CA VAL A 110 17.48 -10.92 -5.03
C VAL A 110 16.21 -11.30 -5.78
N GLN A 111 15.14 -11.54 -5.03
CA GLN A 111 13.81 -11.85 -5.55
C GLN A 111 12.90 -10.65 -5.39
N VAL A 112 12.49 -10.04 -6.49
CA VAL A 112 11.55 -8.91 -6.50
C VAL A 112 10.14 -9.44 -6.69
N VAL A 113 9.23 -9.05 -5.81
CA VAL A 113 7.84 -9.50 -5.77
C VAL A 113 6.91 -8.47 -6.42
N ASN A 114 6.23 -8.84 -7.48
CA ASN A 114 5.16 -8.04 -8.08
C ASN A 114 3.79 -8.58 -7.69
N ASN A 115 3.38 -8.36 -6.45
CA ASN A 115 2.06 -8.80 -5.98
C ASN A 115 0.97 -7.74 -6.11
N GLN A 116 1.24 -6.65 -6.80
CA GLN A 116 0.26 -5.61 -7.18
C GLN A 116 -0.44 -4.96 -5.98
N ARG A 117 0.23 -4.88 -4.84
CA ARG A 117 -0.32 -4.29 -3.60
C ARG A 117 0.28 -2.92 -3.31
N ILE A 118 -0.36 -2.17 -2.43
CA ILE A 118 0.06 -0.85 -1.96
C ILE A 118 -0.52 -0.59 -0.56
N SER A 119 0.09 0.31 0.21
CA SER A 119 -0.40 0.75 1.52
C SER A 119 -0.56 -0.44 2.49
N VAL A 120 -1.65 -0.50 3.23
CA VAL A 120 -1.90 -1.53 4.26
C VAL A 120 -1.84 -2.95 3.70
N THR A 121 -2.29 -3.20 2.47
CA THR A 121 -2.18 -4.53 1.85
C THR A 121 -0.73 -4.87 1.44
N GLN A 122 0.09 -3.90 1.05
CA GLN A 122 1.53 -4.08 0.86
C GLN A 122 2.23 -4.33 2.21
N ARG A 123 1.87 -3.56 3.25
CA ARG A 123 2.33 -3.79 4.62
C ARG A 123 2.09 -5.24 5.05
N GLN A 124 0.88 -5.75 4.86
CA GLN A 124 0.57 -7.13 5.22
C GLN A 124 1.45 -8.12 4.44
N SER A 125 1.67 -7.92 3.14
CA SER A 125 2.58 -8.78 2.38
C SER A 125 4.01 -8.77 2.89
N VAL A 126 4.48 -7.64 3.41
CA VAL A 126 5.82 -7.53 4.01
C VAL A 126 5.91 -8.32 5.32
N LEU A 127 4.87 -8.24 6.15
CA LEU A 127 4.78 -9.01 7.40
C LEU A 127 4.66 -10.51 7.12
N ASP A 128 3.86 -10.90 6.14
CA ASP A 128 3.74 -12.29 5.69
C ASP A 128 5.09 -12.83 5.17
N ALA A 129 5.81 -12.05 4.36
CA ALA A 129 7.15 -12.41 3.88
C ALA A 129 8.13 -12.63 5.02
N LYS A 130 8.09 -11.75 6.03
CA LYS A 130 8.92 -11.88 7.22
C LYS A 130 8.64 -13.19 7.95
N GLU A 131 7.38 -13.51 8.20
CA GLU A 131 6.98 -14.74 8.88
C GLU A 131 7.37 -15.99 8.07
N LEU A 132 7.19 -15.97 6.75
CA LEU A 132 7.66 -17.06 5.87
C LEU A 132 9.18 -17.23 5.94
N ALA A 133 9.95 -16.14 5.95
CA ALA A 133 11.40 -16.19 6.10
C ALA A 133 11.81 -16.79 7.46
N GLU A 134 11.12 -16.44 8.55
CA GLU A 134 11.33 -17.01 9.89
C GLU A 134 10.97 -18.50 9.97
N LYS A 135 9.98 -18.95 9.19
CA LYS A 135 9.65 -20.38 8.99
C LYS A 135 10.65 -21.09 8.07
N GLY A 136 11.64 -20.40 7.49
CA GLY A 136 12.73 -20.99 6.72
C GLY A 136 12.47 -21.14 5.22
N TYR A 137 11.48 -20.45 4.66
CA TYR A 137 11.26 -20.39 3.22
C TYR A 137 12.39 -19.60 2.54
N SER A 138 12.81 -20.01 1.34
CA SER A 138 13.75 -19.28 0.51
C SER A 138 13.13 -18.03 -0.10
N ALA A 139 13.94 -17.07 -0.56
CA ALA A 139 13.44 -15.88 -1.22
C ALA A 139 12.59 -16.19 -2.46
N GLU A 140 12.96 -17.20 -3.24
CA GLU A 140 12.20 -17.66 -4.41
C GLU A 140 10.81 -18.21 -4.00
N ALA A 141 10.74 -19.07 -2.98
CA ALA A 141 9.49 -19.63 -2.49
C ALA A 141 8.57 -18.53 -1.93
N ILE A 142 9.12 -17.57 -1.17
CA ILE A 142 8.34 -16.41 -0.66
C ILE A 142 7.76 -15.60 -1.82
N LYS A 143 8.56 -15.31 -2.84
CA LYS A 143 8.09 -14.60 -4.04
C LYS A 143 6.93 -15.35 -4.71
N GLU A 144 7.09 -16.65 -4.97
CA GLU A 144 6.05 -17.47 -5.60
C GLU A 144 4.74 -17.44 -4.80
N ILE A 145 4.82 -17.58 -3.47
CA ILE A 145 3.66 -17.52 -2.58
C ILE A 145 2.97 -16.15 -2.69
N LEU A 146 3.71 -15.05 -2.53
CA LEU A 146 3.14 -13.71 -2.53
C LEU A 146 2.54 -13.31 -3.91
N GLU A 147 3.17 -13.73 -5.00
CA GLU A 147 2.66 -13.47 -6.35
C GLU A 147 1.44 -14.35 -6.69
N ARG A 148 1.34 -15.56 -6.16
CA ARG A 148 0.15 -16.41 -6.24
C ARG A 148 -1.05 -15.74 -5.58
N GLU A 149 -0.84 -15.11 -4.41
CA GLU A 149 -1.88 -14.46 -3.62
C GLU A 149 -2.16 -13.00 -4.03
N LYS A 150 -1.61 -12.52 -5.15
CA LYS A 150 -1.73 -11.10 -5.55
C LYS A 150 -3.16 -10.60 -5.71
N MET A 151 -4.09 -11.47 -6.13
CA MET A 151 -5.50 -11.12 -6.30
C MET A 151 -6.33 -11.32 -5.03
N GLU A 152 -5.76 -11.89 -3.96
CA GLU A 152 -6.44 -12.20 -2.71
C GLU A 152 -6.44 -11.00 -1.74
N SER A 153 -6.68 -9.79 -2.30
CA SER A 153 -6.83 -8.55 -1.53
C SER A 153 -7.77 -7.58 -2.24
N SER A 154 -8.34 -6.65 -1.48
CA SER A 154 -9.16 -5.55 -1.99
C SER A 154 -8.87 -4.28 -1.22
N ILE A 155 -8.89 -3.14 -1.91
CA ILE A 155 -8.93 -1.81 -1.30
C ILE A 155 -10.13 -1.07 -1.89
N TYR A 156 -10.95 -0.48 -1.04
CA TYR A 156 -11.99 0.48 -1.41
C TYR A 156 -11.65 1.81 -0.73
N ILE A 157 -11.54 2.87 -1.51
CA ILE A 157 -11.14 4.19 -1.03
C ILE A 157 -12.10 5.27 -1.53
N MET A 158 -12.67 6.02 -0.59
CA MET A 158 -13.34 7.28 -0.88
C MET A 158 -12.29 8.38 -0.93
N VAL A 159 -12.32 9.18 -1.99
CA VAL A 159 -11.48 10.39 -2.10
C VAL A 159 -12.34 11.66 -2.09
N ASP A 160 -11.79 12.73 -1.54
CA ASP A 160 -12.51 14.02 -1.50
C ASP A 160 -12.58 14.66 -2.88
N THR A 161 -11.54 14.48 -3.68
CA THR A 161 -11.44 14.99 -5.04
C THR A 161 -10.58 14.06 -5.90
N LEU A 162 -10.86 14.02 -7.21
CA LEU A 162 -10.01 13.34 -8.20
C LEU A 162 -8.89 14.23 -8.77
N TYR A 163 -8.77 15.46 -8.29
CA TYR A 163 -7.80 16.44 -8.81
C TYR A 163 -6.37 15.90 -8.79
N TYR A 164 -5.92 15.42 -7.62
CA TYR A 164 -4.55 14.93 -7.43
C TYR A 164 -4.26 13.67 -8.24
N LEU A 165 -5.19 12.73 -8.27
CA LEU A 165 -5.08 11.50 -9.07
C LEU A 165 -4.98 11.77 -10.57
N LYS A 166 -5.78 12.73 -11.07
CA LYS A 166 -5.71 13.16 -12.47
C LYS A 166 -4.39 13.85 -12.79
N LYS A 167 -3.96 14.79 -11.93
CA LYS A 167 -2.68 15.50 -12.05
C LYS A 167 -1.51 14.51 -12.08
N GLY A 168 -1.54 13.49 -11.22
CA GLY A 168 -0.51 12.47 -11.12
C GLY A 168 -0.59 11.36 -12.18
N GLY A 169 -1.71 11.21 -12.89
CA GLY A 169 -1.89 10.15 -13.90
C GLY A 169 -1.99 8.73 -13.32
N ARG A 170 -2.32 8.57 -12.04
CA ARG A 170 -2.44 7.26 -11.33
C ARG A 170 -3.88 6.80 -11.20
N ILE A 171 -4.68 7.06 -12.22
CA ILE A 171 -6.09 6.71 -12.27
C ILE A 171 -6.46 6.22 -13.68
N THR A 172 -7.32 5.22 -13.76
CA THR A 172 -7.82 4.76 -15.07
C THR A 172 -8.68 5.83 -15.76
N PRO A 173 -8.77 5.84 -17.10
CA PRO A 173 -9.66 6.76 -17.82
C PRO A 173 -11.12 6.66 -17.36
N ALA A 174 -11.60 5.45 -17.02
CA ALA A 174 -12.96 5.23 -16.52
C ALA A 174 -13.18 5.92 -15.16
N ALA A 175 -12.23 5.78 -14.24
CA ALA A 175 -12.30 6.45 -12.94
C ALA A 175 -12.11 7.97 -13.08
N ALA A 176 -11.22 8.43 -13.97
CA ALA A 176 -11.04 9.86 -14.24
C ALA A 176 -12.30 10.55 -14.77
N ALA A 177 -13.14 9.83 -15.51
CA ALA A 177 -14.42 10.36 -16.02
C ALA A 177 -15.43 10.68 -14.90
N LEU A 178 -15.30 10.07 -13.70
CA LEU A 178 -16.15 10.38 -12.55
C LEU A 178 -15.98 11.83 -12.06
N GLY A 179 -14.81 12.41 -12.22
CA GLY A 179 -14.47 13.73 -11.68
C GLY A 179 -15.05 14.93 -12.41
N THR A 180 -15.88 14.73 -13.42
CA THR A 180 -16.60 15.83 -14.13
C THR A 180 -17.88 16.26 -13.39
N LEU A 181 -18.29 15.51 -12.37
CA LEU A 181 -19.52 15.77 -11.61
C LEU A 181 -19.17 16.48 -10.29
N LEU A 182 -19.53 17.73 -10.17
CA LEU A 182 -19.40 18.52 -8.93
C LEU A 182 -20.15 17.86 -7.75
N LYS A 183 -19.56 17.90 -6.57
CA LYS A 183 -20.15 17.42 -5.30
C LYS A 183 -20.35 15.91 -5.17
N LEU A 184 -19.58 15.08 -5.88
CA LEU A 184 -19.53 13.65 -5.62
C LEU A 184 -18.37 13.30 -4.68
N LYS A 185 -18.55 12.21 -3.94
CA LYS A 185 -17.52 11.49 -3.20
C LYS A 185 -17.26 10.17 -3.92
N PRO A 186 -16.31 10.13 -4.87
CA PRO A 186 -16.01 8.90 -5.60
C PRO A 186 -15.48 7.83 -4.67
N VAL A 187 -15.92 6.60 -4.87
CA VAL A 187 -15.31 5.41 -4.28
C VAL A 187 -14.57 4.69 -5.40
N LEU A 188 -13.30 4.47 -5.19
CA LEU A 188 -12.41 3.76 -6.10
C LEU A 188 -12.03 2.42 -5.50
N GLN A 189 -11.53 1.49 -6.31
CA GLN A 189 -11.07 0.18 -5.87
C GLN A 189 -9.70 -0.15 -6.43
N ILE A 190 -8.96 -0.99 -5.69
CA ILE A 190 -7.80 -1.73 -6.19
C ILE A 190 -8.07 -3.22 -5.96
N GLN A 191 -8.17 -3.96 -7.04
CA GLN A 191 -8.22 -5.42 -7.10
C GLN A 191 -7.29 -5.86 -8.24
N GLY A 192 -5.99 -5.86 -7.98
CA GLY A 192 -4.93 -5.98 -8.97
C GLY A 192 -4.10 -4.69 -9.01
N GLU A 193 -3.54 -4.36 -10.17
CA GLU A 193 -2.44 -3.39 -10.25
C GLU A 193 -2.84 -1.90 -10.22
N LYS A 194 -4.09 -1.54 -10.55
CA LYS A 194 -4.50 -0.14 -10.80
C LYS A 194 -5.69 0.30 -9.95
N LEU A 195 -5.72 1.61 -9.71
CA LEU A 195 -6.85 2.27 -9.05
C LEU A 195 -7.95 2.53 -10.09
N ASP A 196 -9.09 1.88 -9.92
CA ASP A 196 -10.22 1.94 -10.84
C ASP A 196 -11.50 2.46 -10.15
N SER A 197 -12.50 2.75 -10.95
CA SER A 197 -13.81 3.23 -10.51
C SER A 197 -14.60 2.10 -9.87
N PHE A 198 -15.18 2.35 -8.69
CA PHE A 198 -16.10 1.42 -8.05
C PHE A 198 -17.52 1.99 -7.96
N ALA A 199 -17.69 3.12 -7.27
CA ALA A 199 -19.02 3.69 -7.04
C ALA A 199 -19.01 5.23 -6.98
N LYS A 200 -20.21 5.82 -7.07
CA LYS A 200 -20.45 7.26 -6.96
C LYS A 200 -21.32 7.52 -5.74
N ALA A 201 -20.75 8.10 -4.70
CA ALA A 201 -21.53 8.56 -3.56
C ALA A 201 -21.78 10.08 -3.64
N ARG A 202 -22.85 10.53 -3.02
CA ARG A 202 -23.18 11.97 -2.88
C ARG A 202 -22.73 12.54 -1.55
N THR A 203 -22.52 11.68 -0.57
CA THR A 203 -22.12 12.05 0.79
C THR A 203 -21.05 11.10 1.32
N VAL A 204 -20.26 11.55 2.29
CA VAL A 204 -19.29 10.72 3.02
C VAL A 204 -19.98 9.50 3.65
N LYS A 205 -21.13 9.69 4.28
CA LYS A 205 -21.92 8.61 4.89
C LYS A 205 -22.31 7.53 3.86
N GLN A 206 -22.73 7.94 2.67
CA GLN A 206 -23.06 6.99 1.59
C GLN A 206 -21.81 6.25 1.10
N ALA A 207 -20.67 6.94 0.95
CA ALA A 207 -19.42 6.34 0.55
C ALA A 207 -18.93 5.30 1.56
N LYS A 208 -18.93 5.62 2.85
CA LYS A 208 -18.59 4.70 3.94
C LYS A 208 -19.43 3.42 3.87
N LYS A 209 -20.77 3.57 3.75
CA LYS A 209 -21.66 2.41 3.61
C LYS A 209 -21.33 1.57 2.38
N MET A 210 -21.08 2.18 1.23
CA MET A 210 -20.72 1.46 0.00
C MET A 210 -19.42 0.66 0.16
N MET A 211 -18.42 1.22 0.85
CA MET A 211 -17.16 0.53 1.13
C MET A 211 -17.36 -0.66 2.08
N ILE A 212 -18.16 -0.50 3.13
CA ILE A 212 -18.50 -1.59 4.05
C ILE A 212 -19.28 -2.71 3.33
N ASP A 213 -20.30 -2.34 2.55
CA ASP A 213 -21.09 -3.31 1.76
C ASP A 213 -20.22 -4.08 0.77
N ALA A 214 -19.25 -3.40 0.12
CA ALA A 214 -18.30 -4.02 -0.79
C ALA A 214 -17.36 -5.00 -0.06
N MET A 215 -16.89 -4.63 1.12
CA MET A 215 -16.06 -5.49 1.97
C MET A 215 -16.80 -6.76 2.39
N ARG A 216 -18.08 -6.62 2.81
CA ARG A 216 -18.94 -7.78 3.10
C ARG A 216 -19.09 -8.69 1.90
N ASN A 217 -19.36 -8.11 0.73
CA ASN A 217 -19.48 -8.87 -0.51
C ASN A 217 -18.19 -9.66 -0.85
N ASP A 218 -17.01 -9.07 -0.61
CA ASP A 218 -15.76 -9.76 -0.81
C ASP A 218 -15.60 -10.93 0.18
N PHE A 219 -15.94 -10.75 1.44
CA PHE A 219 -15.92 -11.83 2.44
C PHE A 219 -16.84 -12.99 2.03
N ASP A 220 -18.08 -12.66 1.66
CA ASP A 220 -19.10 -13.66 1.34
C ASP A 220 -18.82 -14.40 0.03
N HIS A 221 -18.46 -13.69 -1.03
CA HIS A 221 -18.50 -14.23 -2.39
C HIS A 221 -17.11 -14.38 -3.03
N ARG A 222 -16.15 -13.52 -2.68
CA ARG A 222 -14.83 -13.56 -3.29
C ARG A 222 -13.88 -14.46 -2.51
N PHE A 223 -13.87 -14.33 -1.17
CA PHE A 223 -13.00 -15.12 -0.29
C PHE A 223 -13.71 -16.34 0.29
N ASN A 224 -15.05 -16.40 0.19
CA ASN A 224 -15.88 -17.45 0.76
C ASN A 224 -15.61 -17.70 2.26
N ASP A 225 -15.43 -16.58 2.98
CA ASP A 225 -15.14 -16.53 4.42
C ASP A 225 -15.98 -15.42 5.07
N PRO A 226 -17.32 -15.60 5.22
CA PRO A 226 -18.23 -14.58 5.74
C PRO A 226 -17.94 -14.18 7.19
N GLU A 227 -17.26 -15.02 7.95
CA GLU A 227 -16.86 -14.73 9.33
C GLU A 227 -15.49 -14.03 9.41
N GLY A 228 -14.74 -13.93 8.30
CA GLY A 228 -13.44 -13.26 8.22
C GLY A 228 -12.32 -13.96 9.02
N LYS A 229 -12.43 -15.25 9.28
CA LYS A 229 -11.45 -16.02 10.08
C LYS A 229 -10.05 -16.01 9.47
N ASN A 230 -10.00 -16.07 8.13
CA ASN A 230 -8.77 -16.10 7.35
C ASN A 230 -8.54 -14.81 6.58
N ILE A 231 -8.99 -13.68 7.12
CA ILE A 231 -8.88 -12.37 6.49
C ILE A 231 -8.26 -11.39 7.49
N TYR A 232 -7.34 -10.56 7.03
CA TYR A 232 -6.91 -9.34 7.69
C TYR A 232 -7.81 -8.20 7.24
N LEU A 233 -8.34 -7.43 8.19
CA LEU A 233 -9.14 -6.24 7.91
C LEU A 233 -8.32 -5.00 8.26
N GLU A 234 -8.21 -4.09 7.31
CA GLU A 234 -7.24 -3.01 7.35
C GLU A 234 -7.91 -1.70 6.91
N MET A 235 -7.41 -0.60 7.40
CA MET A 235 -7.91 0.74 7.05
C MET A 235 -6.76 1.70 6.81
N ALA A 236 -6.98 2.66 5.91
CA ALA A 236 -6.05 3.74 5.67
C ALA A 236 -6.77 5.08 5.51
N TYR A 237 -6.02 6.17 5.72
CA TYR A 237 -6.58 7.52 5.63
C TYR A 237 -5.52 8.54 5.18
N THR A 238 -6.00 9.75 4.80
CA THR A 238 -5.14 10.91 4.57
C THR A 238 -5.57 12.07 5.46
N HIS A 239 -4.60 12.73 6.12
CA HIS A 239 -4.70 13.98 6.88
C HIS A 239 -5.55 13.89 8.16
N ASN A 240 -6.82 13.47 8.12
CA ASN A 240 -7.74 13.58 9.25
C ASN A 240 -7.88 12.25 10.01
N LEU A 241 -7.12 12.11 11.09
CA LEU A 241 -7.15 10.94 11.98
C LEU A 241 -8.51 10.80 12.71
N GLU A 242 -9.15 11.90 13.12
CA GLU A 242 -10.42 11.86 13.85
C GLU A 242 -11.53 11.23 12.98
N ASP A 243 -11.64 11.65 11.72
CA ASP A 243 -12.60 11.05 10.78
C ASP A 243 -12.29 9.57 10.50
N ALA A 244 -11.01 9.20 10.46
CA ALA A 244 -10.57 7.82 10.26
C ALA A 244 -10.91 6.93 11.47
N GLU A 245 -10.68 7.42 12.69
CA GLU A 245 -11.06 6.71 13.92
C GLU A 245 -12.56 6.58 14.08
N ALA A 246 -13.32 7.62 13.70
CA ALA A 246 -14.78 7.55 13.68
C ALA A 246 -15.26 6.49 12.66
N PHE A 247 -14.63 6.42 11.49
CA PHE A 247 -14.97 5.40 10.51
C PHE A 247 -14.54 4.00 10.95
N LYS A 248 -13.40 3.86 11.63
CA LYS A 248 -12.97 2.59 12.21
C LYS A 248 -14.02 2.01 13.15
N LYS A 249 -14.63 2.82 14.01
CA LYS A 249 -15.70 2.38 14.90
C LYS A 249 -16.93 1.88 14.14
N GLU A 250 -17.27 2.51 12.99
CA GLU A 250 -18.35 2.03 12.12
C GLU A 250 -18.00 0.66 11.52
N VAL A 251 -16.74 0.45 11.07
CA VAL A 251 -16.26 -0.82 10.53
C VAL A 251 -16.22 -1.90 11.62
N GLU A 252 -15.72 -1.60 12.82
CA GLU A 252 -15.70 -2.53 13.96
C GLU A 252 -17.11 -3.03 14.35
N ALA A 253 -18.11 -2.16 14.26
CA ALA A 253 -19.51 -2.53 14.52
C ALA A 253 -20.07 -3.51 13.48
N GLU A 254 -19.60 -3.41 12.24
CA GLU A 254 -20.02 -4.29 11.12
C GLU A 254 -19.23 -5.59 11.04
N PHE A 255 -18.01 -5.62 11.56
CA PHE A 255 -17.12 -6.77 11.59
C PHE A 255 -16.66 -7.10 13.02
N PRO A 256 -17.59 -7.51 13.90
CA PRO A 256 -17.29 -7.68 15.31
C PRO A 256 -16.27 -8.79 15.56
N GLY A 257 -15.29 -8.49 16.42
CA GLY A 257 -14.23 -9.43 16.82
C GLY A 257 -13.04 -9.48 15.88
N MET A 258 -13.04 -8.75 14.77
CA MET A 258 -11.87 -8.60 13.92
C MET A 258 -10.96 -7.48 14.45
N GLU A 259 -9.66 -7.75 14.45
CA GLU A 259 -8.65 -6.71 14.64
C GLU A 259 -8.55 -5.85 13.38
N ILE A 260 -8.56 -4.51 13.56
CA ILE A 260 -8.47 -3.57 12.44
C ILE A 260 -7.22 -2.71 12.60
N VAL A 261 -6.29 -2.86 11.69
CA VAL A 261 -5.12 -1.98 11.56
C VAL A 261 -5.53 -0.70 10.85
N LEU A 262 -5.20 0.47 11.43
CA LEU A 262 -5.47 1.78 10.84
C LEU A 262 -4.16 2.56 10.68
N ASN A 263 -3.76 2.83 9.43
CA ASN A 263 -2.52 3.55 9.13
C ASN A 263 -2.78 4.79 8.26
N PRO A 264 -1.99 5.86 8.41
CA PRO A 264 -1.96 6.93 7.40
C PRO A 264 -1.40 6.39 6.09
N LEU A 265 -1.88 6.91 4.96
CA LEU A 265 -1.22 6.71 3.68
C LEU A 265 0.14 7.41 3.68
N SER A 266 1.15 6.80 3.06
CA SER A 266 2.46 7.42 2.88
C SER A 266 2.35 8.77 2.16
N LEU A 267 3.31 9.67 2.40
CA LEU A 267 3.28 11.01 1.79
C LEU A 267 3.38 10.94 0.27
N SER A 268 4.15 10.01 -0.29
CA SER A 268 4.24 9.83 -1.73
C SER A 268 2.91 9.37 -2.35
N VAL A 269 2.13 8.53 -1.66
CA VAL A 269 0.76 8.18 -2.06
C VAL A 269 -0.18 9.37 -1.87
N SER A 270 -0.07 10.07 -0.76
CA SER A 270 -0.89 11.25 -0.44
C SER A 270 -0.74 12.40 -1.45
N CYS A 271 0.43 12.50 -2.13
CA CYS A 271 0.62 13.42 -3.27
C CYS A 271 -0.41 13.21 -4.38
N HIS A 272 -0.86 11.97 -4.58
CA HIS A 272 -1.81 11.60 -5.63
C HIS A 272 -3.25 11.47 -5.14
N ILE A 273 -3.45 11.16 -3.86
CA ILE A 273 -4.79 10.99 -3.27
C ILE A 273 -5.36 12.32 -2.77
N GLY A 274 -4.50 13.18 -2.18
CA GLY A 274 -4.93 14.40 -1.51
C GLY A 274 -5.50 14.15 -0.11
N PRO A 275 -5.87 15.21 0.63
CA PRO A 275 -6.41 15.11 1.98
C PRO A 275 -7.86 14.60 1.98
N GLY A 276 -8.31 14.05 3.12
CA GLY A 276 -9.70 13.66 3.39
C GLY A 276 -10.12 12.32 2.79
N ALA A 277 -9.19 11.48 2.38
CA ALA A 277 -9.49 10.12 1.93
C ALA A 277 -9.66 9.16 3.12
N LEU A 278 -10.59 8.21 2.96
CA LEU A 278 -10.83 7.09 3.87
C LEU A 278 -10.88 5.80 3.06
N ALA A 279 -10.15 4.79 3.53
CA ALA A 279 -10.10 3.49 2.88
C ALA A 279 -10.38 2.35 3.87
N VAL A 280 -11.02 1.31 3.36
CA VAL A 280 -11.09 -0.01 4.00
C VAL A 280 -10.52 -1.03 3.04
N ALA A 281 -9.73 -1.94 3.56
CA ALA A 281 -9.03 -2.96 2.78
C ALA A 281 -9.10 -4.30 3.47
N CYS A 282 -8.87 -5.36 2.73
CA CYS A 282 -8.67 -6.69 3.27
C CYS A 282 -7.62 -7.45 2.49
N SER A 283 -6.96 -8.37 3.17
CA SER A 283 -6.03 -9.33 2.62
C SER A 283 -6.32 -10.71 3.18
N LYS A 284 -6.40 -11.72 2.32
CA LYS A 284 -6.56 -13.11 2.76
C LYS A 284 -5.27 -13.58 3.40
N LYS A 285 -5.39 -14.31 4.50
CA LYS A 285 -4.26 -14.96 5.16
C LYS A 285 -3.65 -16.02 4.25
N ILE A 286 -2.34 -16.06 4.19
CA ILE A 286 -1.59 -17.02 3.37
C ILE A 286 -1.76 -18.42 3.99
N PRO A 287 -2.14 -19.46 3.21
CA PRO A 287 -2.35 -20.81 3.75
C PRO A 287 -1.16 -21.37 4.53
N GLU A 288 0.06 -21.10 4.08
CA GLU A 288 1.31 -21.51 4.72
C GLU A 288 1.55 -20.87 6.11
N LEU A 289 0.76 -19.85 6.47
CA LEU A 289 0.82 -19.16 7.76
C LEU A 289 -0.34 -19.53 8.69
N LEU A 290 -1.27 -20.40 8.27
CA LEU A 290 -2.43 -20.82 9.08
C LEU A 290 -2.16 -22.04 9.95
N GLU A 291 -0.98 -22.66 9.85
CA GLU A 291 -0.59 -23.88 10.59
C GLU A 291 0.14 -23.57 11.90
#